data_0050c90b246726518aae2c11ddc3e837
#
_entry.id   0050c90b246726518aae2c11ddc3e837
#
_cell.length_a   1.000
_cell.length_b   1.000
_cell.length_c   1.000
_cell.angle_alpha   90.00
_cell.angle_beta   90.00
_cell.angle_gamma   90.00
#
_symmetry.space_group_name_H-M   'P 1'
#
loop_
_entity.id
_entity.type
_entity.pdbx_description
1 polymer ?
#
loop_
_entity_poly.entity_id
_entity_poly.type
_entity_poly.pdbx_seq_one_letter_code
_entity_poly.pdbx_strand_id
1 'polypeptide(L)'
;GYVATMRVLAQLGAIDPTLTMMTIVHNTLGIGPIMQAAAPALRDELLPRLASGRELAAFAITEPGAGSNPQAIAATATPQGTAGWRLDGEKIWSGTAGWASVINVFAQNIDENGQPHGMSGFAVDRGTRGLVIGPEALTLGMRGMVQNAIRLDHAHVPRERLLGEAGAGFAVAREAMMQGRLAIGAACVGGMKRCVQLLLR
;
A
#
# COMPACT_ATOMS: atom_id res chain seq x y z
N GLY A 1 2.78 15.57 -14.54
CA GLY A 1 3.58 16.00 -13.38
C GLY A 1 2.68 16.26 -12.16
N TYR A 2 3.26 16.39 -10.96
CA TYR A 2 2.54 16.47 -9.68
C TYR A 2 1.42 17.52 -9.64
N VAL A 3 1.62 18.73 -10.20
CA VAL A 3 0.60 19.78 -10.20
C VAL A 3 -0.66 19.34 -10.95
N ALA A 4 -0.51 18.69 -12.11
CA ALA A 4 -1.66 18.19 -12.86
C ALA A 4 -2.41 17.10 -12.07
N THR A 5 -1.69 16.18 -11.47
CA THR A 5 -2.27 15.14 -10.60
C THR A 5 -3.06 15.74 -9.44
N MET A 6 -2.49 16.73 -8.74
CA MET A 6 -3.18 17.40 -7.61
C MET A 6 -4.45 18.11 -8.08
N ARG A 7 -4.44 18.74 -9.26
CA ARG A 7 -5.64 19.36 -9.84
C ARG A 7 -6.72 18.34 -10.15
N VAL A 8 -6.36 17.20 -10.73
CA VAL A 8 -7.31 16.10 -11.01
C VAL A 8 -7.90 15.58 -9.71
N LEU A 9 -7.07 15.31 -8.70
CA LEU A 9 -7.54 14.83 -7.39
C LEU A 9 -8.45 15.83 -6.67
N ALA A 10 -8.19 17.12 -6.79
CA ALA A 10 -9.07 18.15 -6.27
C ALA A 10 -10.44 18.16 -6.98
N GLN A 11 -10.48 17.96 -8.30
CA GLN A 11 -11.75 17.84 -9.03
C GLN A 11 -12.52 16.57 -8.65
N LEU A 12 -11.83 15.44 -8.58
CA LEU A 12 -12.44 14.18 -8.14
C LEU A 12 -12.96 14.28 -6.70
N GLY A 13 -12.20 14.89 -5.79
CA GLY A 13 -12.58 15.08 -4.39
C GLY A 13 -13.82 15.96 -4.19
N ALA A 14 -14.09 16.85 -5.15
CA ALA A 14 -15.32 17.64 -5.17
C ALA A 14 -16.57 16.85 -5.58
N ILE A 15 -16.39 15.68 -6.21
CA ILE A 15 -17.47 14.85 -6.76
C ILE A 15 -17.66 13.62 -5.89
N ASP A 16 -16.60 12.81 -5.72
CA ASP A 16 -16.61 11.56 -4.96
C ASP A 16 -15.29 11.37 -4.21
N PRO A 17 -15.28 11.59 -2.88
CA PRO A 17 -14.07 11.39 -2.06
C PRO A 17 -13.63 9.92 -2.02
N THR A 18 -14.52 8.95 -2.16
CA THR A 18 -14.17 7.52 -2.14
C THR A 18 -13.39 7.12 -3.38
N LEU A 19 -13.89 7.50 -4.57
CA LEU A 19 -13.19 7.27 -5.84
C LEU A 19 -11.83 7.98 -5.85
N THR A 20 -11.78 9.18 -5.28
CA THR A 20 -10.54 9.94 -5.13
C THR A 20 -9.54 9.19 -4.26
N MET A 21 -9.99 8.66 -3.11
CA MET A 21 -9.12 7.88 -2.21
C MET A 21 -8.60 6.61 -2.88
N MET A 22 -9.44 5.87 -3.61
CA MET A 22 -9.00 4.71 -4.39
C MET A 22 -7.90 5.08 -5.38
N THR A 23 -8.08 6.19 -6.10
CA THR A 23 -7.07 6.71 -7.04
C THR A 23 -5.77 7.08 -6.32
N ILE A 24 -5.86 7.71 -5.15
CA ILE A 24 -4.69 8.06 -4.33
C ILE A 24 -3.97 6.80 -3.86
N VAL A 25 -4.67 5.86 -3.23
CA VAL A 25 -4.08 4.62 -2.72
C VAL A 25 -3.38 3.85 -3.84
N HIS A 26 -4.06 3.66 -4.96
CA HIS A 26 -3.48 2.95 -6.10
C HIS A 26 -2.21 3.63 -6.64
N ASN A 27 -2.26 4.92 -6.90
CA ASN A 27 -1.13 5.62 -7.53
C ASN A 27 0.04 5.88 -6.58
N THR A 28 -0.22 6.30 -5.32
CA THR A 28 0.84 6.71 -4.41
C THR A 28 1.36 5.57 -3.54
N LEU A 29 0.46 4.76 -2.98
CA LEU A 29 0.81 3.67 -2.06
C LEU A 29 0.97 2.33 -2.80
N GLY A 30 0.23 2.12 -3.89
CA GLY A 30 0.33 0.94 -4.73
C GLY A 30 1.49 1.04 -5.71
N ILE A 31 1.38 1.92 -6.71
CA ILE A 31 2.38 2.09 -7.77
C ILE A 31 3.67 2.74 -7.24
N GLY A 32 3.56 3.71 -6.33
CA GLY A 32 4.70 4.48 -5.84
C GLY A 32 5.89 3.65 -5.36
N PRO A 33 5.74 2.71 -4.41
CA PRO A 33 6.81 1.83 -3.96
C PRO A 33 7.45 1.00 -5.07
N ILE A 34 6.65 0.52 -6.03
CA ILE A 34 7.13 -0.27 -7.17
C ILE A 34 7.98 0.61 -8.10
N MET A 35 7.50 1.82 -8.44
CA MET A 35 8.27 2.77 -9.26
C MET A 35 9.58 3.17 -8.60
N GLN A 36 9.57 3.39 -7.29
CA GLN A 36 10.71 3.90 -6.55
C GLN A 36 11.76 2.82 -6.32
N ALA A 37 11.36 1.60 -5.96
CA ALA A 37 12.24 0.66 -5.31
C ALA A 37 12.28 -0.75 -5.96
N ALA A 38 11.36 -1.09 -6.87
CA ALA A 38 11.40 -2.39 -7.52
C ALA A 38 12.60 -2.49 -8.49
N ALA A 39 13.15 -3.68 -8.62
CA ALA A 39 14.13 -3.99 -9.65
C ALA A 39 13.56 -3.75 -11.07
N PRO A 40 14.41 -3.44 -12.08
CA PRO A 40 13.90 -3.15 -13.44
C PRO A 40 12.94 -4.19 -13.98
N ALA A 41 13.26 -5.47 -13.89
CA ALA A 41 12.41 -6.55 -14.37
C ALA A 41 11.03 -6.57 -13.70
N LEU A 42 10.96 -6.33 -12.39
CA LEU A 42 9.72 -6.26 -11.64
C LEU A 42 8.89 -5.02 -12.02
N ARG A 43 9.54 -3.89 -12.28
CA ARG A 43 8.86 -2.69 -12.79
C ARG A 43 8.26 -2.94 -14.17
N ASP A 44 9.01 -3.54 -15.08
CA ASP A 44 8.58 -3.83 -16.44
C ASP A 44 7.41 -4.83 -16.46
N GLU A 45 7.36 -5.75 -15.51
CA GLU A 45 6.26 -6.69 -15.32
C GLU A 45 4.99 -6.00 -14.79
N LEU A 46 5.10 -5.21 -13.72
CA LEU A 46 3.95 -4.73 -12.96
C LEU A 46 3.38 -3.39 -13.47
N LEU A 47 4.24 -2.44 -13.83
CA LEU A 47 3.77 -1.09 -14.12
C LEU A 47 2.81 -0.99 -15.31
N PRO A 48 2.97 -1.70 -16.43
CA PRO A 48 2.02 -1.62 -17.53
C PRO A 48 0.60 -2.06 -17.17
N ARG A 49 0.48 -3.09 -16.33
CA ARG A 49 -0.82 -3.62 -15.86
C ARG A 49 -1.49 -2.67 -14.88
N LEU A 50 -0.70 -2.11 -13.94
CA LEU A 50 -1.17 -1.19 -12.93
C LEU A 50 -1.49 0.20 -13.51
N ALA A 51 -0.61 0.75 -14.37
CA ALA A 51 -0.81 2.07 -14.98
C ALA A 51 -2.02 2.10 -15.93
N SER A 52 -2.39 0.98 -16.52
CA SER A 52 -3.58 0.88 -17.38
C SER A 52 -4.89 0.77 -16.59
N GLY A 53 -4.84 0.59 -15.26
CA GLY A 53 -6.00 0.35 -14.42
C GLY A 53 -6.66 -1.03 -14.60
N ARG A 54 -6.04 -1.93 -15.37
CA ARG A 54 -6.52 -3.33 -15.50
C ARG A 54 -6.38 -4.09 -14.19
N GLU A 55 -5.37 -3.73 -13.41
CA GLU A 55 -5.08 -4.28 -12.11
C GLU A 55 -4.87 -3.16 -11.10
N LEU A 56 -5.17 -3.43 -9.85
CA LEU A 56 -4.96 -2.52 -8.74
C LEU A 56 -3.82 -3.00 -7.86
N ALA A 57 -3.13 -2.04 -7.24
CA ALA A 57 -2.17 -2.30 -6.19
C ALA A 57 -2.65 -1.72 -4.86
N ALA A 58 -2.34 -2.42 -3.77
CA ALA A 58 -2.64 -2.03 -2.41
C ALA A 58 -1.37 -1.85 -1.57
N PHE A 59 -1.56 -1.41 -0.33
CA PHE A 59 -0.48 -1.14 0.62
C PHE A 59 -0.86 -1.66 2.01
N ALA A 60 0.02 -2.42 2.63
CA ALA A 60 -0.21 -3.10 3.88
C ALA A 60 0.96 -2.91 4.86
N ILE A 61 0.87 -1.91 5.73
CA ILE A 61 1.86 -1.63 6.77
C ILE A 61 1.24 -1.67 8.17
N THR A 62 0.01 -1.16 8.32
CA THR A 62 -0.68 -1.00 9.60
C THR A 62 -1.05 -2.35 10.21
N GLU A 63 -0.86 -2.48 11.52
CA GLU A 63 -1.19 -3.66 12.32
C GLU A 63 -2.05 -3.29 13.52
N PRO A 64 -2.72 -4.25 14.19
CA PRO A 64 -3.50 -3.98 15.39
C PRO A 64 -2.71 -3.21 16.46
N GLY A 65 -1.42 -3.53 16.63
CA GLY A 65 -0.52 -2.87 17.60
C GLY A 65 0.30 -1.70 17.05
N ALA A 66 0.27 -1.42 15.74
CA ALA A 66 1.16 -0.46 15.10
C ALA A 66 0.46 0.35 14.01
N GLY A 67 -0.10 1.49 14.37
CA GLY A 67 -0.72 2.45 13.45
C GLY A 67 0.10 3.73 13.31
N SER A 68 0.03 4.61 14.32
CA SER A 68 0.74 5.90 14.30
C SER A 68 2.26 5.79 14.32
N ASN A 69 2.79 4.70 14.87
CA ASN A 69 4.19 4.33 14.78
C ASN A 69 4.37 3.13 13.84
N PRO A 70 4.57 3.35 12.54
CA PRO A 70 4.73 2.25 11.58
C PRO A 70 6.04 1.46 11.73
N GLN A 71 7.00 1.95 12.52
CA GLN A 71 8.22 1.21 12.82
C GLN A 71 8.02 0.11 13.88
N ALA A 72 6.92 0.17 14.62
CA ALA A 72 6.58 -0.81 15.65
C ALA A 72 5.80 -2.03 15.11
N ILE A 73 5.78 -2.25 13.79
CA ILE A 73 5.13 -3.43 13.20
C ILE A 73 5.79 -4.71 13.71
N ALA A 74 4.97 -5.74 13.92
CA ALA A 74 5.38 -7.05 14.43
C ALA A 74 5.40 -8.15 13.37
N ALA A 75 4.76 -7.96 12.22
CA ALA A 75 4.85 -8.90 11.10
C ALA A 75 6.31 -9.08 10.69
N THR A 76 6.70 -10.31 10.42
CA THR A 76 8.09 -10.71 10.20
C THR A 76 8.36 -11.14 8.76
N ALA A 77 9.59 -10.91 8.32
CA ALA A 77 10.13 -11.41 7.07
C ALA A 77 11.40 -12.20 7.37
N THR A 78 11.31 -13.53 7.27
CA THR A 78 12.43 -14.44 7.53
C THR A 78 13.08 -14.85 6.21
N PRO A 79 14.39 -14.60 6.00
CA PRO A 79 15.09 -15.04 4.81
C PRO A 79 15.03 -16.56 4.65
N GLN A 80 14.86 -17.03 3.41
CA GLN A 80 14.85 -18.46 3.05
C GLN A 80 16.00 -18.76 2.05
N GLY A 81 17.16 -18.18 2.27
CA GLY A 81 18.32 -18.30 1.39
C GLY A 81 18.02 -17.79 -0.02
N THR A 82 18.30 -18.61 -1.03
CA THR A 82 18.06 -18.26 -2.44
C THR A 82 16.57 -18.31 -2.83
N ALA A 83 15.71 -18.96 -2.02
CA ALA A 83 14.29 -19.11 -2.31
C ALA A 83 13.48 -17.81 -2.10
N GLY A 84 14.01 -16.84 -1.33
CA GLY A 84 13.34 -15.58 -1.06
C GLY A 84 13.04 -15.38 0.43
N TRP A 85 11.78 -15.11 0.75
CA TRP A 85 11.33 -14.71 2.08
C TRP A 85 10.09 -15.46 2.51
N ARG A 86 9.97 -15.74 3.80
CA ARG A 86 8.74 -16.17 4.44
C ARG A 86 8.18 -15.00 5.25
N LEU A 87 6.96 -14.61 4.97
CA LEU A 87 6.26 -13.56 5.69
C LEU A 87 5.24 -14.16 6.64
N ASP A 88 5.21 -13.66 7.88
CA ASP A 88 4.28 -14.06 8.92
C ASP A 88 3.73 -12.83 9.64
N GLY A 89 2.42 -12.82 9.95
CA GLY A 89 1.78 -11.74 10.71
C GLY A 89 0.43 -11.30 10.16
N GLU A 90 -0.04 -10.16 10.64
CA GLU A 90 -1.34 -9.60 10.29
C GLU A 90 -1.23 -8.12 9.94
N LYS A 91 -2.00 -7.68 8.94
CA LYS A 91 -2.18 -6.28 8.58
C LYS A 91 -3.66 -5.93 8.63
N ILE A 92 -3.96 -4.68 8.97
CA ILE A 92 -5.33 -4.17 9.01
C ILE A 92 -5.44 -2.86 8.23
N TRP A 93 -6.67 -2.46 7.91
CA TRP A 93 -6.97 -1.22 7.21
C TRP A 93 -6.25 -1.10 5.85
N SER A 94 -6.04 -2.24 5.17
CA SER A 94 -5.43 -2.24 3.85
C SER A 94 -6.45 -1.85 2.79
N GLY A 95 -6.43 -0.58 2.39
CA GLY A 95 -7.32 -0.04 1.38
C GLY A 95 -7.11 -0.72 0.03
N THR A 96 -8.21 -1.05 -0.65
CA THR A 96 -8.25 -1.73 -1.95
C THR A 96 -7.70 -3.17 -1.97
N ALA A 97 -7.24 -3.73 -0.85
CA ALA A 97 -6.61 -5.06 -0.83
C ALA A 97 -7.53 -6.17 -1.34
N GLY A 98 -8.84 -6.07 -1.08
CA GLY A 98 -9.82 -7.02 -1.61
C GLY A 98 -9.94 -7.05 -3.14
N TRP A 99 -9.46 -6.01 -3.82
CA TRP A 99 -9.50 -5.88 -5.28
C TRP A 99 -8.11 -5.92 -5.94
N ALA A 100 -7.05 -5.72 -5.14
CA ALA A 100 -5.69 -5.63 -5.66
C ALA A 100 -5.17 -6.97 -6.18
N SER A 101 -4.41 -6.94 -7.27
CA SER A 101 -3.62 -8.07 -7.77
C SER A 101 -2.25 -8.15 -7.11
N VAL A 102 -1.73 -7.01 -6.64
CA VAL A 102 -0.45 -6.86 -5.96
C VAL A 102 -0.62 -6.04 -4.69
N ILE A 103 0.00 -6.46 -3.61
CA ILE A 103 -0.03 -5.77 -2.32
C ILE A 103 1.40 -5.48 -1.88
N ASN A 104 1.73 -4.22 -1.67
CA ASN A 104 2.99 -3.83 -1.06
C ASN A 104 2.92 -4.08 0.44
N VAL A 105 3.55 -5.15 0.90
CA VAL A 105 3.56 -5.59 2.30
C VAL A 105 4.89 -5.17 2.94
N PHE A 106 4.83 -4.62 4.15
CA PHE A 106 6.00 -4.25 4.93
C PHE A 106 6.09 -5.11 6.19
N ALA A 107 7.28 -5.67 6.44
CA ALA A 107 7.54 -6.57 7.56
C ALA A 107 8.95 -6.35 8.14
N GLN A 108 9.14 -6.66 9.41
CA GLN A 108 10.46 -6.65 10.07
C GLN A 108 11.29 -7.81 9.57
N ASN A 109 12.51 -7.52 9.09
CA ASN A 109 13.48 -8.58 8.84
C ASN A 109 13.87 -9.24 10.16
N ILE A 110 13.97 -10.55 10.15
CA ILE A 110 14.46 -11.33 11.28
C ILE A 110 15.82 -11.90 10.89
N ASP A 111 16.82 -11.65 11.69
CA ASP A 111 18.14 -12.21 11.51
C ASP A 111 18.22 -13.69 11.90
N GLU A 112 19.41 -14.29 11.77
CA GLU A 112 19.67 -15.70 12.12
C GLU A 112 19.47 -16.00 13.62
N ASN A 113 19.51 -14.96 14.47
CA ASN A 113 19.30 -15.04 15.92
C ASN A 113 17.84 -14.78 16.32
N GLY A 114 16.94 -14.59 15.33
CA GLY A 114 15.54 -14.27 15.57
C GLY A 114 15.29 -12.81 15.98
N GLN A 115 16.28 -11.91 15.81
CA GLN A 115 16.14 -10.50 16.19
C GLN A 115 15.72 -9.63 15.00
N PRO A 116 14.88 -8.59 15.24
CA PRO A 116 14.52 -7.64 14.21
C PRO A 116 15.74 -6.87 13.68
N HIS A 117 15.87 -6.84 12.36
CA HIS A 117 16.97 -6.15 11.65
C HIS A 117 16.42 -5.28 10.51
N GLY A 118 15.75 -4.19 10.88
CA GLY A 118 15.13 -3.26 9.95
C GLY A 118 13.86 -3.81 9.26
N MET A 119 13.17 -2.95 8.55
CA MET A 119 11.94 -3.25 7.84
C MET A 119 12.24 -3.46 6.34
N SER A 120 11.62 -4.45 5.72
CA SER A 120 11.60 -4.62 4.27
C SER A 120 10.20 -4.46 3.68
N GLY A 121 10.15 -4.04 2.41
CA GLY A 121 8.94 -3.99 1.61
C GLY A 121 8.93 -5.05 0.53
N PHE A 122 7.78 -5.62 0.23
CA PHE A 122 7.61 -6.68 -0.75
C PHE A 122 6.37 -6.43 -1.62
N ALA A 123 6.50 -6.58 -2.95
CA ALA A 123 5.36 -6.60 -3.86
C ALA A 123 4.79 -8.03 -3.90
N VAL A 124 3.79 -8.31 -3.10
CA VAL A 124 3.22 -9.66 -2.93
C VAL A 124 2.03 -9.83 -3.86
N ASP A 125 2.09 -10.85 -4.72
CA ASP A 125 0.97 -11.18 -5.61
C ASP A 125 -0.22 -11.75 -4.81
N ARG A 126 -1.44 -11.40 -5.22
CA ARG A 126 -2.68 -11.87 -4.56
C ARG A 126 -2.77 -13.41 -4.44
N GLY A 127 -2.23 -14.13 -5.41
CA GLY A 127 -2.22 -15.59 -5.45
C GLY A 127 -1.13 -16.25 -4.60
N THR A 128 -0.33 -15.47 -3.86
CA THR A 128 0.75 -16.01 -3.03
C THR A 128 0.17 -16.95 -1.97
N ARG A 129 0.69 -18.20 -1.93
CA ARG A 129 0.30 -19.18 -0.91
C ARG A 129 0.64 -18.63 0.48
N GLY A 130 -0.32 -18.69 1.41
CA GLY A 130 -0.18 -18.13 2.75
C GLY A 130 -0.62 -16.66 2.88
N LEU A 131 -0.89 -15.96 1.78
CA LEU A 131 -1.55 -14.66 1.83
C LEU A 131 -3.07 -14.86 1.87
N VAL A 132 -3.72 -14.39 2.92
CA VAL A 132 -5.17 -14.48 3.09
C VAL A 132 -5.75 -13.08 3.25
N ILE A 133 -6.64 -12.71 2.34
CA ILE A 133 -7.41 -11.46 2.46
C ILE A 133 -8.61 -11.75 3.36
N GLY A 134 -8.66 -11.08 4.49
CA GLY A 134 -9.74 -11.19 5.47
C GLY A 134 -10.99 -10.40 5.07
N PRO A 135 -11.99 -10.40 5.95
CA PRO A 135 -13.24 -9.68 5.70
C PRO A 135 -13.01 -8.17 5.55
N GLU A 136 -13.95 -7.54 4.88
CA GLU A 136 -14.00 -6.09 4.77
C GLU A 136 -14.39 -5.46 6.12
N ALA A 137 -13.68 -4.41 6.51
CA ALA A 137 -14.03 -3.60 7.65
C ALA A 137 -15.16 -2.63 7.28
N LEU A 138 -16.28 -2.67 8.03
CA LEU A 138 -17.38 -1.74 7.87
C LEU A 138 -17.01 -0.39 8.49
N THR A 139 -16.62 0.56 7.66
CA THR A 139 -16.23 1.90 8.08
C THR A 139 -17.42 2.87 8.12
N LEU A 140 -17.33 3.92 8.95
CA LEU A 140 -18.36 4.96 9.04
C LEU A 140 -18.49 5.75 7.73
N GLY A 141 -17.37 6.11 7.11
CA GLY A 141 -17.29 6.77 5.81
C GLY A 141 -16.43 5.97 4.83
N MET A 142 -16.26 6.47 3.61
CA MET A 142 -15.47 5.83 2.54
C MET A 142 -15.96 4.42 2.17
N ARG A 143 -17.25 4.18 2.28
CA ARG A 143 -17.88 2.84 2.18
C ARG A 143 -17.86 2.25 0.77
N GLY A 144 -17.51 3.02 -0.24
CA GLY A 144 -17.32 2.54 -1.61
C GLY A 144 -15.90 2.02 -1.89
N MET A 145 -15.01 2.00 -0.89
CA MET A 145 -13.67 1.44 -1.00
C MET A 145 -13.48 0.35 0.05
N VAL A 146 -13.16 -0.88 -0.39
CA VAL A 146 -12.89 -1.98 0.55
C VAL A 146 -11.64 -1.72 1.37
N GLN A 147 -11.70 -2.05 2.65
CA GLN A 147 -10.57 -2.06 3.56
C GLN A 147 -10.52 -3.41 4.27
N ASN A 148 -9.48 -4.18 4.02
CA ASN A 148 -9.39 -5.54 4.50
C ASN A 148 -8.29 -5.71 5.55
N ALA A 149 -8.49 -6.68 6.43
CA ALA A 149 -7.39 -7.33 7.12
C ALA A 149 -6.66 -8.26 6.14
N ILE A 150 -5.37 -8.47 6.38
CA ILE A 150 -4.53 -9.40 5.62
C ILE A 150 -3.80 -10.27 6.63
N ARG A 151 -3.89 -11.57 6.48
CA ARG A 151 -3.09 -12.52 7.24
C ARG A 151 -1.99 -13.11 6.35
N LEU A 152 -0.79 -13.12 6.88
CA LEU A 152 0.39 -13.75 6.31
C LEU A 152 0.68 -15.00 7.16
N ASP A 153 0.49 -16.16 6.58
CA ASP A 153 0.64 -17.45 7.23
C ASP A 153 1.69 -18.25 6.46
N HIS A 154 2.95 -18.08 6.82
CA HIS A 154 4.10 -18.64 6.12
C HIS A 154 4.07 -18.28 4.62
N ALA A 155 3.69 -17.03 4.31
CA ALA A 155 3.57 -16.59 2.93
C ALA A 155 4.95 -16.53 2.27
N HIS A 156 5.15 -17.35 1.24
CA HIS A 156 6.42 -17.42 0.52
C HIS A 156 6.47 -16.36 -0.56
N VAL A 157 7.45 -15.45 -0.45
CA VAL A 157 7.66 -14.35 -1.41
C VAL A 157 9.02 -14.50 -2.07
N PRO A 158 9.08 -14.66 -3.40
CA PRO A 158 10.33 -14.76 -4.15
C PRO A 158 11.24 -13.54 -3.94
N ARG A 159 12.55 -13.75 -4.10
CA ARG A 159 13.55 -12.71 -3.90
C ARG A 159 13.35 -11.49 -4.79
N GLU A 160 12.86 -11.70 -6.00
CA GLU A 160 12.62 -10.68 -7.03
C GLU A 160 11.49 -9.71 -6.65
N ARG A 161 10.67 -10.07 -5.67
CA ARG A 161 9.54 -9.26 -5.17
C ARG A 161 9.95 -8.27 -4.08
N LEU A 162 11.21 -8.24 -3.66
CA LEU A 162 11.73 -7.27 -2.70
C LEU A 162 11.72 -5.86 -3.30
N LEU A 163 11.26 -4.88 -2.53
CA LEU A 163 11.25 -3.46 -2.89
C LEU A 163 12.46 -2.76 -2.27
N GLY A 164 13.48 -2.52 -3.07
CA GLY A 164 14.74 -1.94 -2.64
C GLY A 164 15.66 -2.97 -1.98
N GLU A 165 16.39 -2.53 -0.96
CA GLU A 165 17.28 -3.37 -0.18
C GLU A 165 16.59 -3.92 1.07
N ALA A 166 17.01 -5.10 1.50
CA ALA A 166 16.57 -5.68 2.76
C ALA A 166 16.93 -4.75 3.93
N GLY A 167 15.96 -4.48 4.81
CA GLY A 167 16.10 -3.54 5.92
C GLY A 167 15.84 -2.07 5.59
N ALA A 168 15.77 -1.67 4.31
CA ALA A 168 15.56 -0.29 3.88
C ALA A 168 14.09 0.06 3.58
N GLY A 169 13.14 -0.85 3.80
CA GLY A 169 11.74 -0.71 3.42
C GLY A 169 11.01 0.46 4.09
N PHE A 170 11.46 0.91 5.27
CA PHE A 170 10.84 2.07 5.91
C PHE A 170 11.00 3.35 5.09
N ALA A 171 12.14 3.54 4.42
CA ALA A 171 12.34 4.69 3.54
C ALA A 171 11.37 4.68 2.35
N VAL A 172 11.15 3.48 1.77
CA VAL A 172 10.18 3.27 0.67
C VAL A 172 8.75 3.57 1.15
N ALA A 173 8.35 3.01 2.30
CA ALA A 173 7.03 3.25 2.87
C ALA A 173 6.79 4.72 3.19
N ARG A 174 7.78 5.39 3.79
CA ARG A 174 7.72 6.81 4.16
C ARG A 174 7.51 7.70 2.96
N GLU A 175 8.25 7.49 1.88
CA GLU A 175 8.13 8.27 0.65
C GLU A 175 6.74 8.10 0.04
N ALA A 176 6.24 6.89 -0.09
CA ALA A 176 4.90 6.63 -0.58
C ALA A 176 3.82 7.32 0.27
N MET A 177 3.94 7.24 1.61
CA MET A 177 3.02 7.90 2.53
C MET A 177 3.09 9.44 2.44
N MET A 178 4.26 10.03 2.19
CA MET A 178 4.39 11.48 1.99
C MET A 178 3.66 11.94 0.72
N GLN A 179 3.81 11.21 -0.38
CA GLN A 179 3.06 11.48 -1.61
C GLN A 179 1.56 11.33 -1.40
N GLY A 180 1.13 10.30 -0.67
CA GLY A 180 -0.27 10.08 -0.30
C GLY A 180 -0.85 11.24 0.51
N ARG A 181 -0.12 11.76 1.51
CA ARG A 181 -0.55 12.92 2.33
C ARG A 181 -0.77 14.16 1.49
N LEU A 182 0.14 14.46 0.55
CA LEU A 182 -0.01 15.58 -0.38
C LEU A 182 -1.26 15.42 -1.24
N ALA A 183 -1.48 14.21 -1.76
CA ALA A 183 -2.63 13.88 -2.60
C ALA A 183 -3.97 14.02 -1.83
N ILE A 184 -4.02 13.56 -0.57
CA ILE A 184 -5.18 13.75 0.32
C ILE A 184 -5.46 15.23 0.55
N GLY A 185 -4.44 16.06 0.79
CA GLY A 185 -4.59 17.51 0.93
C GLY A 185 -5.27 18.13 -0.29
N ALA A 186 -4.88 17.73 -1.50
CA ALA A 186 -5.52 18.21 -2.73
C ALA A 186 -6.99 17.76 -2.84
N ALA A 187 -7.29 16.50 -2.51
CA ALA A 187 -8.66 15.99 -2.50
C ALA A 187 -9.55 16.75 -1.51
N CYS A 188 -9.05 17.03 -0.29
CA CYS A 188 -9.77 17.80 0.72
C CYS A 188 -10.08 19.24 0.25
N VAL A 189 -9.16 19.89 -0.45
CA VAL A 189 -9.42 21.22 -1.05
C VAL A 189 -10.59 21.16 -2.02
N GLY A 190 -10.68 20.11 -2.83
CA GLY A 190 -11.82 19.87 -3.72
C GLY A 190 -13.14 19.73 -2.97
N GLY A 191 -13.17 18.88 -1.96
CA GLY A 191 -14.34 18.67 -1.10
C GLY A 191 -14.79 19.95 -0.39
N MET A 192 -13.86 20.72 0.18
CA MET A 192 -14.16 22.00 0.84
C MET A 192 -14.77 23.00 -0.14
N LYS A 193 -14.21 23.16 -1.34
CA LYS A 193 -14.78 24.03 -2.39
C LYS A 193 -16.20 23.61 -2.74
N ARG A 194 -16.47 22.31 -2.83
CA ARG A 194 -17.81 21.79 -3.12
C ARG A 194 -18.80 22.12 -2.00
N CYS A 195 -18.40 21.97 -0.74
CA CYS A 195 -19.23 22.33 0.41
C CYS A 195 -19.61 23.81 0.38
N VAL A 196 -18.66 24.71 0.13
CA VAL A 196 -18.92 26.16 -0.01
C VAL A 196 -19.91 26.43 -1.15
N GLN A 197 -19.73 25.82 -2.32
CA GLN A 197 -20.65 25.97 -3.46
C GLN A 197 -22.08 25.52 -3.14
N LEU A 198 -22.23 24.50 -2.32
CA LEU A 198 -23.57 24.00 -1.93
C LEU A 198 -24.25 24.91 -0.89
N LEU A 199 -23.45 25.53 -0.02
CA LEU A 199 -23.97 26.45 1.01
C LEU A 199 -24.38 27.82 0.43
N LEU A 200 -23.84 28.21 -0.72
CA LEU A 200 -24.12 29.47 -1.40
C LEU A 200 -25.30 29.39 -2.39
N ARG A 201 -25.96 28.25 -2.52
CA ARG A 201 -27.14 28.00 -3.35
C ARG A 201 -28.42 28.10 -2.53
#